data_49570b5d87b69cd2226436e10727e37a
#
_entry.id   49570b5d87b69cd2226436e10727e37a
#
_cell.length_a   1.000
_cell.length_b   1.000
_cell.length_c   1.000
_cell.angle_alpha   90.00
_cell.angle_beta   90.00
_cell.angle_gamma   90.00
#
_symmetry.space_group_name_H-M   'P 1'
#
loop_
_entity.id
_entity.type
_entity.pdbx_description
1 polymer ?
#
loop_
_entity_poly.entity_id
_entity_poly.type
_entity_poly.pdbx_seq_one_letter_code
_entity_poly.pdbx_strand_id
1 'polypeptide(L)'
;MPGVIVLSDIESATNTDILQGTRLQTVPQGGFLTFEMQSSANDASNSMAVSIQMPNGDTPLNGVRIPDGATDGAINDNDKTMITLPIAQGGHTVFSVTETGTAILHWRVTYSPA
;
A
#
# COMPACT_ATOMS: atom_id res chain seq x y z
N MET A 1 0.16 -24.40 -7.53
CA MET A 1 -0.24 -23.10 -8.07
C MET A 1 -0.42 -22.11 -6.93
N PRO A 2 0.18 -20.95 -6.97
CA PRO A 2 -0.01 -19.95 -5.91
C PRO A 2 -1.45 -19.42 -5.94
N GLY A 3 -2.02 -19.25 -4.77
CA GLY A 3 -3.33 -18.65 -4.61
C GLY A 3 -3.23 -17.14 -4.43
N VAL A 4 -4.38 -16.52 -4.20
CA VAL A 4 -4.48 -15.12 -3.82
C VAL A 4 -3.87 -14.94 -2.43
N ILE A 5 -3.08 -13.90 -2.25
CA ILE A 5 -2.49 -13.52 -0.96
C ILE A 5 -3.01 -12.13 -0.60
N VAL A 6 -3.59 -12.01 0.59
CA VAL A 6 -4.08 -10.73 1.09
C VAL A 6 -3.33 -10.37 2.37
N LEU A 7 -2.73 -9.19 2.38
CA LEU A 7 -2.10 -8.61 3.56
C LEU A 7 -2.83 -7.32 3.91
N SER A 8 -3.11 -7.11 5.19
CA SER A 8 -3.68 -5.85 5.66
C SER A 8 -3.12 -5.51 7.04
N ASP A 9 -2.86 -4.23 7.27
CA ASP A 9 -2.35 -3.74 8.53
C ASP A 9 -2.51 -2.23 8.60
N ILE A 10 -1.96 -1.63 9.63
CA ILE A 10 -1.90 -0.18 9.80
C ILE A 10 -0.44 0.26 9.96
N GLU A 11 -0.17 1.50 9.53
CA GLU A 11 1.10 2.17 9.77
C GLU A 11 0.82 3.44 10.57
N SER A 12 1.50 3.59 11.69
CA SER A 12 1.38 4.77 12.55
C SER A 12 2.64 5.63 12.57
N ALA A 13 3.61 5.31 11.72
CA ALA A 13 4.88 6.01 11.59
C ALA A 13 5.39 5.86 10.14
N THR A 14 6.36 6.68 9.80
CA THR A 14 7.05 6.56 8.51
C THR A 14 7.67 5.16 8.37
N ASN A 15 7.42 4.52 7.23
CA ASN A 15 7.97 3.20 6.91
C ASN A 15 8.46 3.22 5.46
N THR A 16 9.73 2.95 5.27
CA THR A 16 10.37 3.05 3.94
C THR A 16 10.12 1.84 3.05
N ASP A 17 9.64 0.73 3.62
CA ASP A 17 9.31 -0.47 2.83
C ASP A 17 8.37 -1.37 3.64
N ILE A 18 7.08 -1.16 3.45
CA ILE A 18 6.02 -1.85 4.20
C ILE A 18 5.99 -3.35 3.91
N LEU A 19 6.29 -3.75 2.67
CA LEU A 19 6.21 -5.16 2.27
C LEU A 19 7.46 -5.96 2.61
N GLN A 20 8.53 -5.31 3.06
CA GLN A 20 9.76 -6.02 3.45
C GLN A 20 9.47 -6.95 4.63
N GLY A 21 9.92 -8.19 4.54
CA GLY A 21 9.70 -9.20 5.58
C GLY A 21 8.30 -9.83 5.55
N THR A 22 7.45 -9.42 4.63
CA THR A 22 6.11 -10.00 4.48
C THR A 22 6.10 -11.10 3.41
N ARG A 23 4.96 -11.80 3.30
CA ARG A 23 4.75 -12.80 2.26
C ARG A 23 4.73 -12.21 0.85
N LEU A 24 4.60 -10.89 0.71
CA LEU A 24 4.62 -10.18 -0.57
C LEU A 24 5.90 -9.38 -0.78
N GLN A 25 6.96 -9.67 -0.02
CA GLN A 25 8.27 -9.09 -0.31
C GLN A 25 8.70 -9.41 -1.73
N THR A 26 8.44 -10.65 -2.18
CA THR A 26 8.55 -11.03 -3.59
C THR A 26 7.34 -11.87 -3.96
N VAL A 27 6.93 -11.84 -5.23
CA VAL A 27 5.78 -12.61 -5.68
C VAL A 27 6.19 -13.96 -6.27
N PRO A 28 5.41 -15.04 -6.02
CA PRO A 28 5.80 -16.39 -6.45
C PRO A 28 5.68 -16.61 -7.96
N GLN A 29 4.84 -15.86 -8.65
CA GLN A 29 4.72 -15.88 -10.11
C GLN A 29 4.17 -14.54 -10.58
N GLY A 30 4.20 -14.27 -11.86
CA GLY A 30 3.61 -13.07 -12.44
C GLY A 30 2.13 -12.95 -12.15
N GLY A 31 1.65 -11.74 -11.96
CA GLY A 31 0.27 -11.47 -11.62
C GLY A 31 0.05 -9.99 -11.39
N PHE A 32 -0.82 -9.68 -10.43
CA PHE A 32 -1.22 -8.31 -10.13
C PHE A 32 -1.18 -8.05 -8.64
N LEU A 33 -0.76 -6.84 -8.27
CA LEU A 33 -0.88 -6.32 -6.91
C LEU A 33 -1.92 -5.22 -6.91
N THR A 34 -2.91 -5.33 -6.03
CA THR A 34 -3.90 -4.28 -5.81
C THR A 34 -3.64 -3.66 -4.45
N PHE A 35 -3.38 -2.37 -4.44
CA PHE A 35 -3.15 -1.59 -3.22
C PHE A 35 -4.40 -0.80 -2.91
N GLU A 36 -4.89 -0.95 -1.68
CA GLU A 36 -6.02 -0.19 -1.16
C GLU A 36 -5.55 0.54 0.08
N MET A 37 -5.79 1.84 0.14
CA MET A 37 -5.23 2.70 1.19
C MET A 37 -6.21 3.76 1.61
N GLN A 38 -6.20 4.06 2.91
CA GLN A 38 -7.01 5.11 3.49
C GLN A 38 -6.33 5.66 4.73
N SER A 39 -6.40 6.96 4.94
CA SER A 39 -5.78 7.61 6.11
C SER A 39 -6.84 7.97 7.14
N SER A 40 -6.43 8.05 8.40
CA SER A 40 -7.30 8.57 9.47
C SER A 40 -7.44 10.08 9.42
N ALA A 41 -6.53 10.78 8.74
CA ALA A 41 -6.56 12.24 8.60
C ALA A 41 -5.81 12.66 7.34
N ASN A 42 -6.21 13.78 6.75
CA ASN A 42 -5.54 14.36 5.57
C ASN A 42 -5.68 15.88 5.61
N ASP A 43 -4.85 16.53 6.42
CA ASP A 43 -4.77 17.98 6.50
C ASP A 43 -3.31 18.42 6.65
N ALA A 44 -3.08 19.72 6.83
CA ALA A 44 -1.72 20.26 6.88
C ALA A 44 -0.92 19.77 8.09
N SER A 45 -1.60 19.35 9.16
CA SER A 45 -0.97 18.92 10.40
C SER A 45 -0.87 17.40 10.54
N ASN A 46 -1.74 16.65 9.87
CA ASN A 46 -1.82 15.20 9.97
C ASN A 46 -2.13 14.61 8.61
N SER A 47 -1.24 13.77 8.10
CA SER A 47 -1.45 13.13 6.79
C SER A 47 -0.53 11.93 6.64
N MET A 48 -0.87 11.09 5.66
CA MET A 48 -0.05 9.97 5.19
C MET A 48 0.18 10.13 3.69
N ALA A 49 1.45 10.22 3.29
CA ALA A 49 1.84 10.28 1.88
C ALA A 49 2.47 8.96 1.48
N VAL A 50 2.00 8.36 0.40
CA VAL A 50 2.39 7.03 -0.03
C VAL A 50 3.17 7.09 -1.34
N SER A 51 4.19 6.25 -1.44
CA SER A 51 4.92 6.02 -2.69
C SER A 51 4.94 4.52 -2.99
N ILE A 52 4.81 4.17 -4.26
CA ILE A 52 4.95 2.80 -4.74
C ILE A 52 6.00 2.83 -5.85
N GLN A 53 7.08 2.05 -5.68
CA GLN A 53 8.12 1.88 -6.70
C GLN A 53 8.11 0.45 -7.17
N MET A 54 7.94 0.26 -8.48
CA MET A 54 7.94 -1.04 -9.11
C MET A 54 9.37 -1.57 -9.31
N PRO A 55 9.56 -2.89 -9.50
CA PRO A 55 10.90 -3.46 -9.68
C PRO A 55 11.71 -2.84 -10.82
N ASN A 56 11.05 -2.32 -11.85
CA ASN A 56 11.73 -1.65 -12.98
C ASN A 56 12.08 -0.20 -12.70
N GLY A 57 11.78 0.32 -11.52
CA GLY A 57 12.05 1.69 -11.13
C GLY A 57 10.90 2.67 -11.35
N ASP A 58 9.82 2.26 -12.02
CA ASP A 58 8.64 3.11 -12.18
C ASP A 58 8.00 3.41 -10.84
N THR A 59 7.51 4.64 -10.69
CA THR A 59 6.86 5.10 -9.45
C THR A 59 5.41 5.52 -9.77
N PRO A 60 4.47 4.56 -9.88
CA PRO A 60 3.08 4.90 -10.19
C PRO A 60 2.41 5.79 -9.13
N LEU A 61 2.87 5.71 -7.88
CA LEU A 61 2.55 6.69 -6.85
C LEU A 61 3.84 7.25 -6.29
N ASN A 62 3.92 8.58 -6.16
CA ASN A 62 5.12 9.25 -5.65
C ASN A 62 4.70 10.38 -4.71
N GLY A 63 4.73 10.10 -3.40
CA GLY A 63 4.38 11.07 -2.37
C GLY A 63 2.94 11.52 -2.41
N VAL A 64 2.03 10.66 -2.79
CA VAL A 64 0.59 10.99 -2.90
C VAL A 64 -0.04 10.96 -1.52
N ARG A 65 -0.69 12.06 -1.11
CA ARG A 65 -1.44 12.11 0.14
C ARG A 65 -2.70 11.28 0.01
N ILE A 66 -2.92 10.41 1.00
CA ILE A 66 -4.06 9.49 1.00
C ILE A 66 -5.26 10.17 1.64
N PRO A 67 -6.45 10.13 0.99
CA PRO A 67 -7.67 10.71 1.55
C PRO A 67 -8.02 10.13 2.92
N ASP A 68 -8.63 10.95 3.77
CA ASP A 68 -9.17 10.47 5.04
C ASP A 68 -10.51 9.74 4.79
N GLY A 69 -10.92 8.95 5.76
CA GLY A 69 -12.16 8.18 5.65
C GLY A 69 -12.10 6.87 6.41
N ALA A 70 -10.89 6.47 6.85
CA ALA A 70 -10.75 5.26 7.66
C ALA A 70 -11.40 5.47 9.03
N THR A 71 -12.29 4.58 9.40
CA THR A 71 -12.96 4.60 10.70
C THR A 71 -12.79 3.26 11.40
N ASP A 72 -12.57 3.30 12.71
CA ASP A 72 -12.53 2.11 13.57
C ASP A 72 -11.55 1.03 13.08
N GLY A 73 -10.44 1.43 12.51
CA GLY A 73 -9.40 0.50 12.08
C GLY A 73 -9.71 -0.25 10.79
N ALA A 74 -10.69 0.18 10.02
CA ALA A 74 -11.08 -0.49 8.79
C ALA A 74 -11.06 0.47 7.60
N ILE A 75 -10.79 -0.08 6.42
CA ILE A 75 -10.90 0.68 5.16
C ILE A 75 -12.38 0.83 4.83
N ASN A 76 -12.77 2.08 4.56
CA ASN A 76 -14.12 2.40 4.10
C ASN A 76 -14.13 2.38 2.56
N ASP A 77 -15.02 1.59 1.98
CA ASP A 77 -15.05 1.40 0.53
C ASP A 77 -15.39 2.66 -0.28
N ASN A 78 -15.91 3.71 0.35
CA ASN A 78 -16.36 4.89 -0.37
C ASN A 78 -15.24 5.86 -0.76
N ASP A 79 -14.17 5.95 0.03
CA ASP A 79 -13.14 6.99 -0.13
C ASP A 79 -11.71 6.43 -0.16
N LYS A 80 -11.55 5.16 -0.48
CA LYS A 80 -10.21 4.56 -0.52
C LYS A 80 -9.48 4.91 -1.82
N THR A 81 -8.16 5.04 -1.72
CA THR A 81 -7.29 5.05 -2.88
C THR A 81 -7.00 3.61 -3.28
N MET A 82 -7.21 3.26 -4.54
CA MET A 82 -6.98 1.91 -5.03
C MET A 82 -6.21 1.95 -6.36
N ILE A 83 -5.18 1.12 -6.46
CA ILE A 83 -4.42 0.97 -7.71
C ILE A 83 -4.05 -0.49 -7.89
N THR A 84 -4.17 -1.00 -9.12
CA THR A 84 -3.79 -2.35 -9.50
C THR A 84 -2.63 -2.29 -10.49
N LEU A 85 -1.57 -3.03 -10.20
CA LEU A 85 -0.32 -2.99 -10.95
C LEU A 85 0.12 -4.41 -11.32
N PRO A 86 0.57 -4.64 -12.57
CA PRO A 86 1.17 -5.92 -12.93
C PRO A 86 2.52 -6.08 -12.27
N ILE A 87 2.88 -7.32 -11.93
CA ILE A 87 4.17 -7.64 -11.32
C ILE A 87 4.70 -8.96 -11.87
N ALA A 88 5.98 -8.98 -12.20
CA ALA A 88 6.66 -10.19 -12.68
C ALA A 88 7.12 -11.06 -11.51
N GLN A 89 7.29 -12.36 -11.76
CA GLN A 89 7.78 -13.32 -10.77
C GLN A 89 9.07 -12.82 -10.12
N GLY A 90 9.14 -12.95 -8.80
CA GLY A 90 10.31 -12.57 -8.02
C GLY A 90 10.47 -11.06 -7.83
N GLY A 91 9.58 -10.26 -8.39
CA GLY A 91 9.66 -8.81 -8.25
C GLY A 91 9.40 -8.35 -6.83
N HIS A 92 10.13 -7.31 -6.41
CA HIS A 92 9.93 -6.63 -5.14
C HIS A 92 9.40 -5.23 -5.41
N THR A 93 8.23 -4.92 -4.87
CA THR A 93 7.62 -3.60 -4.94
C THR A 93 7.88 -2.87 -3.63
N VAL A 94 8.47 -1.68 -3.70
CA VAL A 94 8.68 -0.85 -2.53
C VAL A 94 7.42 -0.03 -2.29
N PHE A 95 6.71 -0.36 -1.22
CA PHE A 95 5.52 0.35 -0.76
C PHE A 95 5.91 1.11 0.49
N SER A 96 5.99 2.42 0.41
CA SER A 96 6.47 3.26 1.50
C SER A 96 5.45 4.32 1.88
N VAL A 97 5.53 4.78 3.12
CA VAL A 97 4.66 5.85 3.63
C VAL A 97 5.47 6.82 4.46
N THR A 98 5.14 8.11 4.32
CA THR A 98 5.68 9.18 5.15
C THR A 98 4.55 9.76 5.99
N GLU A 99 4.70 9.66 7.30
CA GLU A 99 3.73 10.20 8.25
C GLU A 99 4.02 11.68 8.51
N THR A 100 2.95 12.47 8.63
CA THR A 100 2.99 13.81 9.19
C THR A 100 1.99 13.86 10.36
N GLY A 101 2.45 14.30 11.52
CA GLY A 101 1.60 14.38 12.72
C GLY A 101 1.28 13.02 13.32
N THR A 102 0.00 12.76 13.54
CA THR A 102 -0.48 11.53 14.19
C THR A 102 -1.44 10.72 13.34
N ALA A 103 -1.42 10.92 12.02
CA ALA A 103 -2.27 10.15 11.11
C ALA A 103 -1.89 8.65 11.14
N ILE A 104 -2.85 7.81 10.80
CA ILE A 104 -2.69 6.36 10.69
C ILE A 104 -3.10 5.95 9.29
N LEU A 105 -2.25 5.19 8.62
CA LEU A 105 -2.57 4.61 7.32
C LEU A 105 -3.15 3.22 7.52
N HIS A 106 -4.35 2.99 6.98
CA HIS A 106 -4.93 1.66 6.84
C HIS A 106 -4.66 1.19 5.43
N TRP A 107 -4.10 0.00 5.27
CA TRP A 107 -3.76 -0.51 3.94
C TRP A 107 -4.10 -1.98 3.80
N ARG A 108 -4.38 -2.36 2.56
CA ARG A 108 -4.57 -3.75 2.17
C ARG A 108 -3.90 -3.95 0.82
N VAL A 109 -3.07 -4.99 0.70
CA VAL A 109 -2.44 -5.37 -0.56
C VAL A 109 -2.89 -6.77 -0.92
N THR A 110 -3.44 -6.92 -2.11
CA THR A 110 -3.92 -8.21 -2.62
C THR A 110 -3.07 -8.61 -3.81
N TYR A 111 -2.46 -9.79 -3.73
CA TYR A 111 -1.78 -10.41 -4.86
C TYR A 111 -2.72 -11.40 -5.51
N SER A 112 -2.88 -11.26 -6.84
CA SER A 112 -3.68 -12.19 -7.65
C SER A 112 -2.78 -12.76 -8.74
N PRO A 113 -2.58 -14.09 -8.81
CA PRO A 113 -1.80 -14.70 -9.90
C PRO A 113 -2.50 -14.50 -11.24
N ALA A 114 -1.69 -14.35 -12.26
CA ALA A 114 -2.19 -14.21 -13.63
C ALA A 114 -2.77 -15.52 -14.17
#